data_a7f79264e3a1b8f61864c0895950c0ae
#
_entry.id   a7f79264e3a1b8f61864c0895950c0ae
#
_cell.length_a   1.000
_cell.length_b   1.000
_cell.length_c   1.000
_cell.angle_alpha   90.00
_cell.angle_beta   90.00
_cell.angle_gamma   90.00
#
_symmetry.space_group_name_H-M   'P 1'
#
loop_
_entity.id
_entity.type
_entity.pdbx_description
1 polymer ?
#
loop_
_entity_poly.entity_id
_entity_poly.type
_entity_poly.pdbx_seq_one_letter_code
_entity_poly.pdbx_strand_id
1 'polypeptide(L)'
;MLNKKNTDFIVQGILRAVILTVIMLLLFAVVLTFTDVSEKISSIIYLLITILSIMYGTIYSVRKINKKGWLIGLVISIIYMIIIYIISIVSGNTLTFGTDRFIRILLALILGMLSGMLGINI
;
A
#
# COMPACT_ATOMS: atom_id res chain seq x y z
N MET A 1 -15.27 -8.95 16.03
CA MET A 1 -13.89 -8.91 15.54
C MET A 1 -13.39 -7.49 15.27
N LEU A 2 -14.13 -6.72 14.47
CA LEU A 2 -13.80 -5.33 14.23
C LEU A 2 -14.59 -4.44 15.17
N ASN A 3 -14.03 -4.17 16.34
CA ASN A 3 -14.59 -3.18 17.25
C ASN A 3 -14.00 -1.79 16.91
N LYS A 4 -14.51 -0.75 17.57
CA LYS A 4 -14.10 0.62 17.31
C LYS A 4 -12.58 0.80 17.48
N LYS A 5 -12.00 0.16 18.48
CA LYS A 5 -10.58 0.26 18.78
C LYS A 5 -9.72 -0.36 17.68
N ASN A 6 -10.13 -1.54 17.17
CA ASN A 6 -9.42 -2.20 16.08
C ASN A 6 -9.56 -1.41 14.78
N THR A 7 -10.72 -0.83 14.53
CA THR A 7 -10.94 0.02 13.36
C THR A 7 -10.01 1.24 13.40
N ASP A 8 -9.84 1.85 14.57
CA ASP A 8 -8.92 2.99 14.74
C ASP A 8 -7.49 2.60 14.40
N PHE A 9 -7.03 1.42 14.83
CA PHE A 9 -5.68 0.95 14.51
C PHE A 9 -5.51 0.69 13.01
N ILE A 10 -6.53 0.17 12.35
CA ILE A 10 -6.51 -0.05 10.90
C ILE A 10 -6.40 1.29 10.17
N VAL A 11 -7.20 2.28 10.57
CA VAL A 11 -7.16 3.61 9.98
C VAL A 11 -5.78 4.25 10.16
N GLN A 12 -5.19 4.13 11.34
CA GLN A 12 -3.85 4.65 11.59
C GLN A 12 -2.80 3.97 10.71
N GLY A 13 -2.90 2.66 10.52
CA GLY A 13 -2.01 1.92 9.65
C GLY A 13 -2.12 2.37 8.21
N ILE A 14 -3.34 2.58 7.72
CA ILE A 14 -3.59 3.07 6.36
C ILE A 14 -3.01 4.48 6.19
N LEU A 15 -3.24 5.36 7.16
CA LEU A 15 -2.68 6.71 7.11
C LEU A 15 -1.16 6.69 7.04
N ARG A 16 -0.52 5.83 7.83
CA ARG A 16 0.94 5.69 7.80
C ARG A 16 1.42 5.16 6.47
N ALA A 17 0.71 4.21 5.87
CA ALA A 17 1.06 3.67 4.57
C ALA A 17 0.97 4.74 3.50
N VAL A 18 -0.10 5.53 3.49
CA VAL A 18 -0.29 6.62 2.52
C VAL A 18 0.78 7.68 2.69
N ILE A 19 1.07 8.09 3.91
CA ILE A 19 2.10 9.09 4.19
C ILE A 19 3.47 8.61 3.70
N LEU A 20 3.82 7.36 3.98
CA LEU A 20 5.08 6.78 3.52
C LEU A 20 5.14 6.75 2.00
N THR A 21 4.04 6.40 1.33
CA THR A 21 3.95 6.40 -0.13
C THR A 21 4.23 7.79 -0.68
N VAL A 22 3.58 8.80 -0.12
CA VAL A 22 3.77 10.20 -0.58
C VAL A 22 5.22 10.63 -0.41
N ILE A 23 5.81 10.36 0.75
CA ILE A 23 7.20 10.72 1.02
C ILE A 23 8.14 10.04 0.02
N MET A 24 7.96 8.74 -0.21
CA MET A 24 8.81 7.99 -1.14
C MET A 24 8.62 8.46 -2.58
N LEU A 25 7.40 8.80 -2.97
CA LEU A 25 7.15 9.34 -4.31
C LEU A 25 7.82 10.70 -4.50
N LEU A 26 7.81 11.56 -3.48
CA LEU A 26 8.51 12.84 -3.55
C LEU A 26 10.01 12.64 -3.70
N LEU A 27 10.59 11.72 -2.95
CA LEU A 27 12.02 11.40 -3.07
C LEU A 27 12.35 10.87 -4.46
N PHE A 28 11.50 10.01 -5.00
CA PHE A 28 11.69 9.47 -6.34
C PHE A 28 11.55 10.57 -7.41
N ALA A 29 10.62 11.49 -7.22
CA ALA A 29 10.47 12.63 -8.14
C ALA A 29 11.75 13.47 -8.21
N VAL A 30 12.41 13.68 -7.06
CA VAL A 30 13.70 14.38 -7.02
C VAL A 30 14.75 13.60 -7.81
N VAL A 31 14.80 12.29 -7.63
CA VAL A 31 15.74 11.43 -8.37
C VAL A 31 15.49 11.52 -9.88
N LEU A 32 14.20 11.48 -10.29
CA LEU A 32 13.85 11.59 -11.70
C LEU A 32 14.25 12.93 -12.32
N THR A 33 14.27 13.99 -11.52
CA THR A 33 14.69 15.31 -12.00
C THR A 33 16.17 15.35 -12.37
N PHE A 34 17.01 14.60 -11.66
CA PHE A 34 18.46 14.62 -11.84
C PHE A 34 18.98 13.46 -12.69
N THR A 35 18.18 12.42 -12.91
CA THR A 35 18.61 11.23 -13.66
C THR A 35 17.53 10.82 -14.65
N ASP A 36 17.97 10.30 -15.81
CA ASP A 36 17.05 9.71 -16.78
C ASP A 36 16.82 8.26 -16.42
N VAL A 37 15.61 7.95 -15.99
CA VAL A 37 15.20 6.60 -15.64
C VAL A 37 14.21 6.10 -16.69
N SER A 38 14.41 4.89 -17.20
CA SER A 38 13.50 4.32 -18.19
C SER A 38 12.14 4.05 -17.56
N GLU A 39 11.09 4.02 -18.40
CA GLU A 39 9.73 3.74 -17.93
C GLU A 39 9.62 2.39 -17.24
N LYS A 40 10.35 1.39 -17.72
CA LYS A 40 10.35 0.06 -17.14
C LYS A 40 10.90 0.08 -15.71
N ILE A 41 12.00 0.77 -15.49
CA ILE A 41 12.61 0.89 -14.16
C ILE A 41 11.71 1.71 -13.24
N SER A 42 11.10 2.78 -13.75
CA SER A 42 10.16 3.58 -12.97
C SER A 42 8.97 2.76 -12.48
N SER A 43 8.40 1.92 -13.35
CA SER A 43 7.28 1.04 -12.97
C SER A 43 7.67 0.08 -11.85
N ILE A 44 8.86 -0.49 -11.92
CA ILE A 44 9.36 -1.39 -10.89
C ILE A 44 9.52 -0.66 -9.56
N ILE A 45 10.06 0.56 -9.59
CA ILE A 45 10.25 1.36 -8.39
C ILE A 45 8.91 1.73 -7.76
N TYR A 46 7.92 2.13 -8.57
CA TYR A 46 6.58 2.43 -8.05
C TYR A 46 5.95 1.20 -7.39
N LEU A 47 6.12 0.03 -7.98
CA LEU A 47 5.62 -1.21 -7.39
C LEU A 47 6.28 -1.49 -6.04
N LEU A 48 7.60 -1.32 -5.95
CA LEU A 48 8.34 -1.50 -4.71
C LEU A 48 7.88 -0.52 -3.63
N ILE A 49 7.65 0.74 -3.99
CA ILE A 49 7.15 1.75 -3.06
C ILE A 49 5.79 1.32 -2.50
N THR A 50 4.88 0.87 -3.36
CA THR A 50 3.56 0.41 -2.95
C THR A 50 3.66 -0.77 -1.99
N ILE A 51 4.49 -1.75 -2.31
CA ILE A 51 4.68 -2.94 -1.49
C ILE A 51 5.21 -2.57 -0.10
N LEU A 52 6.26 -1.75 -0.06
CA LEU A 52 6.87 -1.34 1.20
C LEU A 52 5.89 -0.54 2.06
N SER A 53 5.10 0.32 1.44
CA SER A 53 4.10 1.13 2.15
C SER A 53 3.02 0.27 2.79
N ILE A 54 2.51 -0.69 2.03
CA ILE A 54 1.48 -1.62 2.53
C ILE A 54 2.05 -2.46 3.67
N MET A 55 3.25 -2.97 3.52
CA MET A 55 3.90 -3.77 4.57
C MET A 55 4.05 -2.96 5.85
N TYR A 56 4.53 -1.74 5.74
CA TYR A 56 4.73 -0.88 6.91
C TYR A 56 3.42 -0.63 7.65
N GLY A 57 2.39 -0.21 6.92
CA GLY A 57 1.09 0.08 7.53
C GLY A 57 0.42 -1.15 8.12
N THR A 58 0.51 -2.28 7.41
CA THR A 58 -0.08 -3.54 7.85
C THR A 58 0.60 -4.05 9.13
N ILE A 59 1.92 -4.07 9.15
CA ILE A 59 2.66 -4.53 10.33
C ILE A 59 2.34 -3.66 11.53
N TYR A 60 2.27 -2.34 11.34
CA TYR A 60 1.90 -1.43 12.42
C TYR A 60 0.52 -1.77 13.01
N SER A 61 -0.48 -1.93 12.15
CA SER A 61 -1.84 -2.21 12.60
C SER A 61 -1.95 -3.59 13.25
N VAL A 62 -1.33 -4.61 12.66
CA VAL A 62 -1.39 -5.98 13.16
C VAL A 62 -0.73 -6.08 14.53
N ARG A 63 0.39 -5.40 14.73
CA ARG A 63 1.07 -5.42 16.04
C ARG A 63 0.23 -4.77 17.12
N LYS A 64 -0.58 -3.78 16.78
CA LYS A 64 -1.49 -3.13 17.73
C LYS A 64 -2.72 -3.97 18.04
N ILE A 65 -3.30 -4.60 17.02
CA ILE A 65 -4.51 -5.41 17.17
C ILE A 65 -4.18 -6.80 17.70
N ASN A 66 -3.11 -7.39 17.19
CA ASN A 66 -2.58 -8.70 17.61
C ASN A 66 -3.56 -9.86 17.45
N LYS A 67 -4.44 -9.79 16.43
CA LYS A 67 -5.39 -10.84 16.10
C LYS A 67 -5.56 -10.91 14.59
N LYS A 68 -5.68 -12.15 14.07
CA LYS A 68 -6.01 -12.42 12.65
C LYS A 68 -5.26 -11.50 11.69
N GLY A 69 -3.93 -11.54 11.74
CA GLY A 69 -3.08 -10.66 10.94
C GLY A 69 -3.35 -10.73 9.45
N TRP A 70 -3.60 -11.93 8.90
CA TRP A 70 -3.84 -12.09 7.47
C TRP A 70 -5.08 -11.34 7.02
N LEU A 71 -6.15 -11.37 7.83
CA LEU A 71 -7.39 -10.66 7.52
C LEU A 71 -7.20 -9.15 7.60
N ILE A 72 -6.49 -8.70 8.61
CA ILE A 72 -6.19 -7.27 8.78
C ILE A 72 -5.34 -6.77 7.62
N GLY A 73 -4.33 -7.54 7.20
CA GLY A 73 -3.51 -7.21 6.05
C GLY A 73 -4.31 -7.12 4.77
N LEU A 74 -5.25 -8.05 4.57
CA LEU A 74 -6.14 -8.02 3.41
C LEU A 74 -7.00 -6.76 3.40
N VAL A 75 -7.61 -6.43 4.53
CA VAL A 75 -8.47 -5.23 4.66
C VAL A 75 -7.65 -3.96 4.36
N ILE A 76 -6.46 -3.85 4.94
CA ILE A 76 -5.60 -2.67 4.74
C ILE A 76 -5.22 -2.55 3.26
N SER A 77 -4.85 -3.66 2.61
CA SER A 77 -4.49 -3.65 1.20
C SER A 77 -5.64 -3.19 0.32
N ILE A 78 -6.84 -3.70 0.57
CA ILE A 78 -8.03 -3.31 -0.20
C ILE A 78 -8.29 -1.81 -0.06
N ILE A 79 -8.30 -1.30 1.17
CA ILE A 79 -8.57 0.12 1.42
C ILE A 79 -7.46 0.99 0.84
N TYR A 80 -6.20 0.58 0.99
CA TYR A 80 -5.07 1.30 0.42
C TYR A 80 -5.19 1.42 -1.10
N MET A 81 -5.54 0.33 -1.77
CA MET A 81 -5.68 0.34 -3.22
C MET A 81 -6.84 1.23 -3.67
N ILE A 82 -7.94 1.25 -2.92
CA ILE A 82 -9.06 2.13 -3.20
C ILE A 82 -8.64 3.60 -3.08
N ILE A 83 -7.90 3.95 -2.03
CA ILE A 83 -7.41 5.31 -1.83
C ILE A 83 -6.49 5.74 -2.95
N ILE A 84 -5.53 4.92 -3.31
CA ILE A 84 -4.59 5.21 -4.40
C ILE A 84 -5.33 5.35 -5.72
N TYR A 85 -6.33 4.52 -5.96
CA TYR A 85 -7.14 4.60 -7.18
C TYR A 85 -7.92 5.91 -7.26
N ILE A 86 -8.52 6.34 -6.14
CA ILE A 86 -9.22 7.63 -6.08
C ILE A 86 -8.27 8.80 -6.34
N ILE A 87 -7.08 8.76 -5.73
CA ILE A 87 -6.07 9.79 -5.95
C ILE A 87 -5.66 9.82 -7.42
N SER A 88 -5.52 8.69 -8.05
CA SER A 88 -5.16 8.58 -9.46
C SER A 88 -6.22 9.23 -10.35
N ILE A 89 -7.51 8.99 -10.07
CA ILE A 89 -8.62 9.59 -10.82
C ILE A 89 -8.61 11.10 -10.67
N VAL A 90 -8.46 11.59 -9.46
CA VAL A 90 -8.43 13.04 -9.17
C VAL A 90 -7.27 13.70 -9.88
N SER A 91 -6.16 12.99 -10.04
CA SER A 91 -4.98 13.50 -10.73
C SER A 91 -5.12 13.55 -12.26
N GLY A 92 -6.23 13.08 -12.79
CA GLY A 92 -6.52 13.17 -14.22
C GLY A 92 -6.29 11.90 -15.02
N ASN A 93 -5.98 10.80 -14.36
CA ASN A 93 -5.82 9.51 -15.05
C ASN A 93 -7.18 8.92 -15.39
N THR A 94 -7.22 8.19 -16.52
CA THR A 94 -8.45 7.56 -16.95
C THR A 94 -8.70 6.25 -16.22
N LEU A 95 -9.99 5.92 -16.09
CA LEU A 95 -10.46 4.68 -15.46
C LEU A 95 -10.27 3.50 -16.42
N THR A 96 -9.04 3.11 -16.69
CA THR A 96 -8.79 1.94 -17.51
C THR A 96 -8.26 0.79 -16.66
N PHE A 97 -9.01 -0.30 -16.63
CA PHE A 97 -8.55 -1.54 -16.02
C PHE A 97 -7.84 -2.38 -17.06
N GLY A 98 -6.52 -2.28 -17.10
CA GLY A 98 -5.71 -3.17 -17.90
C GLY A 98 -5.26 -4.38 -17.11
N THR A 99 -4.74 -5.39 -17.81
CA THR A 99 -4.18 -6.59 -17.19
C THR A 99 -3.11 -6.25 -16.16
N ASP A 100 -2.32 -5.24 -16.44
CA ASP A 100 -1.24 -4.80 -15.55
C ASP A 100 -1.77 -4.31 -14.20
N ARG A 101 -2.88 -3.58 -14.21
CA ARG A 101 -3.50 -3.09 -12.97
C ARG A 101 -4.09 -4.24 -12.16
N PHE A 102 -4.68 -5.20 -12.84
CA PHE A 102 -5.24 -6.38 -12.17
C PHE A 102 -4.15 -7.17 -11.46
N ILE A 103 -3.02 -7.41 -12.12
CA ILE A 103 -1.88 -8.09 -11.53
C ILE A 103 -1.35 -7.32 -10.33
N ARG A 104 -1.28 -6.00 -10.42
CA ARG A 104 -0.81 -5.14 -9.33
C ARG A 104 -1.72 -5.25 -8.10
N ILE A 105 -3.02 -5.26 -8.31
CA ILE A 105 -4.00 -5.39 -7.23
C ILE A 105 -3.84 -6.75 -6.55
N LEU A 106 -3.72 -7.82 -7.32
CA LEU A 106 -3.51 -9.16 -6.79
C LEU A 106 -2.23 -9.26 -5.95
N LEU A 107 -1.13 -8.71 -6.47
CA LEU A 107 0.13 -8.68 -5.75
C LEU A 107 0.02 -7.92 -4.44
N ALA A 108 -0.66 -6.76 -4.47
CA ALA A 108 -0.86 -5.96 -3.27
C ALA A 108 -1.66 -6.71 -2.21
N LEU A 109 -2.72 -7.41 -2.62
CA LEU A 109 -3.55 -8.19 -1.71
C LEU A 109 -2.76 -9.34 -1.08
N ILE A 110 -2.03 -10.08 -1.88
CA ILE A 110 -1.21 -11.20 -1.41
C ILE A 110 -0.14 -10.71 -0.43
N LEU A 111 0.54 -9.63 -0.78
CA LEU A 111 1.59 -9.06 0.06
C LEU A 111 1.04 -8.47 1.35
N GLY A 112 -0.16 -7.90 1.30
CA GLY A 112 -0.84 -7.42 2.50
C GLY A 112 -1.15 -8.56 3.45
N MET A 113 -1.66 -9.66 2.93
CA MET A 113 -1.93 -10.85 3.75
C MET A 113 -0.65 -11.40 4.38
N LEU A 114 0.40 -11.53 3.58
CA LEU A 114 1.70 -12.03 4.08
C LEU A 114 2.29 -11.09 5.12
N SER A 115 2.19 -9.79 4.90
CA SER A 115 2.68 -8.78 5.85
C SER A 115 1.91 -8.86 7.18
N GLY A 116 0.61 -9.09 7.10
CA GLY A 116 -0.22 -9.26 8.29
C GLY A 116 0.19 -10.49 9.08
N MET A 117 0.43 -11.61 8.40
CA MET A 117 0.91 -12.84 9.05
C MET A 117 2.28 -12.63 9.69
N LEU A 118 3.17 -11.94 8.98
CA LEU A 118 4.49 -11.61 9.51
C LEU A 118 4.40 -10.70 10.73
N GLY A 119 3.52 -9.69 10.68
CA GLY A 119 3.35 -8.73 11.77
C GLY A 119 2.90 -9.39 13.07
N ILE A 120 2.06 -10.41 12.98
CA ILE A 120 1.61 -11.14 14.16
C ILE A 120 2.76 -11.94 14.80
N ASN A 121 3.69 -12.42 14.01
CA ASN A 121 4.80 -13.25 14.48
C ASN A 121 6.00 -12.43 14.97
N ILE A 122 6.01 -11.16 14.69
CA ILE A 122 7.05 -10.26 15.19
C ILE A 122 6.65 -9.74 16.57
#